data_50424a210eace90fa689189236d81ddf
#
_entry.id   50424a210eace90fa689189236d81ddf
#
_cell.length_a   1.000
_cell.length_b   1.000
_cell.length_c   1.000
_cell.angle_alpha   90.00
_cell.angle_beta   90.00
_cell.angle_gamma   90.00
#
_symmetry.space_group_name_H-M   'P 1'
#
loop_
_entity.id
_entity.type
_entity.pdbx_description
1 polymer ?
#
loop_
_entity_poly.entity_id
_entity_poly.type
_entity_poly.pdbx_seq_one_letter_code
_entity_poly.pdbx_strand_id
1 'polypeptide(L)'
;QYPAYGLYMEVRTMTEDEDGRIWVGTMDGLMSFDGHFTTPEQIQFETYRQISDRSNVADNDIYVLYKDSDSQIWVSVFGGGLNKLVRYDKEKREPIFKSYGIREGMNNDVVKSIVEDKNGNLWFTTEIGLSCFNKATEQFRNYDKYDGFLNVELEEGSALRTLNGDLWIGTRQGILTFSPDKLETLHTNYDTRIVDFKVSNRDLRSFRECPILKESITYAKAIELNYNQSMFTIEFAALNFYNQNRVSYRYILEGYEKEWHYNGKNRIASYT
;
A
#
# COMPACT_ATOMS: atom_id res chain seq x y z
N GLN A 1 -1.57 35.78 -15.45
CA GLN A 1 -1.83 36.30 -14.10
C GLN A 1 -1.85 35.13 -13.16
N TYR A 2 -0.96 35.13 -12.17
CA TYR A 2 -1.08 34.18 -11.06
C TYR A 2 -2.49 34.29 -10.50
N PRO A 3 -3.16 33.18 -10.14
CA PRO A 3 -4.33 33.26 -9.28
C PRO A 3 -3.88 33.90 -7.97
N ALA A 4 -4.19 35.18 -7.81
CA ALA A 4 -3.43 36.10 -6.97
C ALA A 4 -3.65 35.95 -5.46
N TYR A 5 -4.47 35.00 -5.01
CA TYR A 5 -4.83 34.90 -3.60
C TYR A 5 -5.12 33.45 -3.22
N GLY A 6 -4.36 32.87 -2.30
CA GLY A 6 -4.62 31.59 -1.68
C GLY A 6 -3.37 30.70 -1.57
N LEU A 7 -3.56 29.47 -1.18
CA LEU A 7 -2.55 28.43 -0.96
C LEU A 7 -1.77 28.01 -2.21
N TYR A 8 -2.20 28.43 -3.43
CA TYR A 8 -1.43 28.29 -4.68
C TYR A 8 -0.10 29.03 -4.68
N MET A 9 0.13 29.94 -3.75
CA MET A 9 1.43 30.63 -3.63
C MET A 9 2.53 29.74 -3.05
N GLU A 10 2.17 28.61 -2.43
CA GLU A 10 3.14 27.67 -1.89
C GLU A 10 3.36 26.53 -2.86
N VAL A 11 4.33 26.72 -3.76
CA VAL A 11 4.78 25.69 -4.67
C VAL A 11 5.69 24.73 -3.93
N ARG A 12 5.35 23.43 -3.93
CA ARG A 12 6.16 22.38 -3.30
C ARG A 12 7.04 21.64 -4.30
N THR A 13 6.55 21.44 -5.52
CA THR A 13 7.21 20.56 -6.48
C THR A 13 6.84 20.94 -7.90
N MET A 14 7.75 20.69 -8.84
CA MET A 14 7.52 20.92 -10.27
C MET A 14 8.16 19.80 -11.09
N THR A 15 7.57 19.50 -12.23
CA THR A 15 8.14 18.57 -13.23
C THR A 15 7.65 18.93 -14.62
N GLU A 16 8.40 18.49 -15.64
CA GLU A 16 8.07 18.69 -17.06
C GLU A 16 7.72 17.34 -17.70
N ASP A 17 6.62 17.30 -18.46
CA ASP A 17 6.27 16.12 -19.24
C ASP A 17 6.99 16.07 -20.61
N GLU A 18 6.72 15.03 -21.40
CA GLU A 18 7.34 14.85 -22.72
C GLU A 18 6.85 15.87 -23.77
N ASP A 19 5.66 16.43 -23.57
CA ASP A 19 5.09 17.47 -24.45
C ASP A 19 5.60 18.88 -24.09
N GLY A 20 6.50 19.01 -23.09
CA GLY A 20 7.03 20.29 -22.62
C GLY A 20 6.05 21.08 -21.73
N ARG A 21 5.01 20.43 -21.23
CA ARG A 21 4.08 21.02 -20.25
C ARG A 21 4.71 20.95 -18.85
N ILE A 22 4.69 22.06 -18.17
CA ILE A 22 5.16 22.15 -16.78
C ILE A 22 3.99 21.86 -15.84
N TRP A 23 4.20 20.93 -14.93
CA TRP A 23 3.29 20.56 -13.86
C TRP A 23 3.80 21.11 -12.53
N VAL A 24 2.94 21.74 -11.77
CA VAL A 24 3.27 22.43 -10.52
C VAL A 24 2.34 21.94 -9.40
N GLY A 25 2.92 21.33 -8.39
CA GLY A 25 2.21 20.89 -7.19
C GLY A 25 2.21 21.99 -6.14
N THR A 26 1.03 22.29 -5.60
CA THR A 26 0.81 23.32 -4.59
C THR A 26 -0.02 22.78 -3.42
N MET A 27 -0.15 23.55 -2.37
CA MET A 27 -1.01 23.21 -1.22
C MET A 27 -2.52 23.23 -1.55
N ASP A 28 -2.93 23.80 -2.69
CA ASP A 28 -4.35 23.92 -3.06
C ASP A 28 -4.63 23.36 -4.47
N GLY A 29 -3.86 22.40 -4.91
CA GLY A 29 -4.09 21.68 -6.15
C GLY A 29 -2.89 21.58 -7.07
N LEU A 30 -3.13 20.92 -8.20
CA LEU A 30 -2.19 20.80 -9.29
C LEU A 30 -2.42 21.93 -10.29
N MET A 31 -1.35 22.49 -10.76
CA MET A 31 -1.38 23.48 -11.86
C MET A 31 -0.57 22.96 -13.03
N SER A 32 -0.89 23.42 -14.23
CA SER A 32 0.00 23.24 -15.38
C SER A 32 -0.01 24.44 -16.31
N PHE A 33 1.02 24.51 -17.13
CA PHE A 33 1.12 25.47 -18.23
C PHE A 33 2.05 24.94 -19.32
N ASP A 34 1.91 25.46 -20.54
CA ASP A 34 2.81 25.15 -21.65
C ASP A 34 4.17 25.79 -21.38
N GLY A 35 5.23 24.97 -21.34
CA GLY A 35 6.60 25.44 -21.13
C GLY A 35 7.21 26.15 -22.35
N HIS A 36 6.55 26.10 -23.52
CA HIS A 36 7.01 26.77 -24.75
C HIS A 36 6.51 28.22 -24.80
N PHE A 37 7.14 29.10 -24.05
CA PHE A 37 6.84 30.51 -24.03
C PHE A 37 8.13 31.34 -24.25
N THR A 38 8.01 32.50 -24.84
CA THR A 38 9.11 33.42 -25.05
C THR A 38 9.15 34.57 -24.04
N THR A 39 7.98 34.93 -23.50
CA THR A 39 7.86 35.92 -22.43
C THR A 39 6.89 35.45 -21.35
N PRO A 40 7.10 35.80 -20.08
CA PRO A 40 6.27 35.34 -18.97
C PRO A 40 4.79 35.70 -19.12
N GLU A 41 4.45 36.76 -19.84
CA GLU A 41 3.08 37.21 -20.06
C GLU A 41 2.27 36.27 -20.93
N GLN A 42 2.92 35.36 -21.66
CA GLN A 42 2.27 34.32 -22.49
C GLN A 42 1.81 33.11 -21.66
N ILE A 43 2.28 32.96 -20.43
CA ILE A 43 1.95 31.81 -19.61
C ILE A 43 0.48 31.86 -19.22
N GLN A 44 -0.23 30.80 -19.56
CA GLN A 44 -1.62 30.56 -19.15
C GLN A 44 -1.64 29.36 -18.20
N PHE A 45 -1.99 29.62 -16.94
CA PHE A 45 -2.10 28.58 -15.92
C PHE A 45 -3.46 27.88 -16.01
N GLU A 46 -3.42 26.57 -15.97
CA GLU A 46 -4.57 25.69 -15.78
C GLU A 46 -4.48 25.12 -14.37
N THR A 47 -5.60 25.06 -13.66
CA THR A 47 -5.63 24.63 -12.26
C THR A 47 -6.61 23.47 -12.08
N TYR A 48 -6.17 22.44 -11.36
CA TYR A 48 -6.93 21.23 -11.16
C TYR A 48 -7.05 20.96 -9.66
N ARG A 49 -8.27 20.79 -9.23
CA ARG A 49 -8.64 20.34 -7.90
C ARG A 49 -9.32 18.98 -8.04
N GLN A 50 -9.33 18.17 -7.01
CA GLN A 50 -9.93 16.82 -7.02
C GLN A 50 -9.27 15.88 -8.06
N ILE A 51 -7.96 15.69 -7.94
CA ILE A 51 -7.17 14.81 -8.80
C ILE A 51 -7.50 13.34 -8.53
N SER A 52 -7.95 13.01 -7.32
CA SER A 52 -8.28 11.66 -6.90
C SER A 52 -9.78 11.52 -6.67
N ASP A 53 -10.41 10.48 -7.23
CA ASP A 53 -11.80 10.09 -6.94
C ASP A 53 -12.02 9.69 -5.47
N ARG A 54 -10.93 9.59 -4.70
CA ARG A 54 -10.91 9.10 -3.32
C ARG A 54 -10.90 10.19 -2.27
N SER A 55 -10.68 11.41 -2.66
CA SER A 55 -10.65 12.53 -1.72
C SER A 55 -12.07 12.89 -1.25
N ASN A 56 -12.58 12.12 -0.29
CA ASN A 56 -13.61 12.62 0.63
C ASN A 56 -13.05 13.70 1.57
N VAL A 57 -11.76 14.02 1.44
CA VAL A 57 -11.05 15.03 2.20
C VAL A 57 -10.89 16.24 1.30
N ALA A 58 -11.24 17.39 1.78
CA ALA A 58 -11.17 18.68 1.08
C ALA A 58 -9.72 19.15 0.79
N ASP A 59 -8.73 18.28 0.94
CA ASP A 59 -7.33 18.59 0.74
C ASP A 59 -6.89 18.27 -0.68
N ASN A 60 -6.56 19.33 -1.40
CA ASN A 60 -5.91 19.27 -2.72
C ASN A 60 -4.38 19.39 -2.61
N ASP A 61 -3.81 19.16 -1.42
CA ASP A 61 -2.41 19.38 -1.14
C ASP A 61 -1.53 18.37 -1.87
N ILE A 62 -0.74 18.87 -2.83
CA ILE A 62 0.17 18.07 -3.64
C ILE A 62 1.53 17.99 -2.95
N TYR A 63 1.92 16.82 -2.50
CA TYR A 63 3.20 16.63 -1.83
C TYR A 63 4.35 16.41 -2.80
N VAL A 64 4.15 15.56 -3.80
CA VAL A 64 5.22 15.17 -4.73
C VAL A 64 4.69 15.08 -6.16
N LEU A 65 5.46 15.62 -7.09
CA LEU A 65 5.41 15.29 -8.51
C LEU A 65 6.70 14.54 -8.85
N TYR A 66 6.56 13.40 -9.47
CA TYR A 66 7.67 12.55 -9.85
C TYR A 66 7.54 12.10 -11.30
N LYS A 67 8.58 12.30 -12.10
CA LYS A 67 8.68 11.75 -13.44
C LYS A 67 9.61 10.56 -13.41
N ASP A 68 9.09 9.38 -13.74
CA ASP A 68 9.87 8.15 -13.74
C ASP A 68 10.70 7.97 -15.02
N SER A 69 11.48 6.90 -15.10
CA SER A 69 12.34 6.60 -16.24
C SER A 69 11.58 6.32 -17.54
N ASP A 70 10.29 5.98 -17.44
CA ASP A 70 9.39 5.81 -18.59
C ASP A 70 8.68 7.13 -18.97
N SER A 71 9.16 8.26 -18.43
CA SER A 71 8.56 9.60 -18.57
C SER A 71 7.13 9.73 -18.02
N GLN A 72 6.69 8.77 -17.24
CA GLN A 72 5.38 8.78 -16.62
C GLN A 72 5.37 9.72 -15.42
N ILE A 73 4.39 10.60 -15.35
CA ILE A 73 4.20 11.50 -14.20
C ILE A 73 3.32 10.84 -13.14
N TRP A 74 3.80 10.94 -11.91
CA TRP A 74 3.14 10.49 -10.69
C TRP A 74 2.90 11.67 -9.78
N VAL A 75 1.71 11.72 -9.20
CA VAL A 75 1.26 12.82 -8.33
C VAL A 75 0.83 12.23 -6.99
N SER A 76 1.44 12.71 -5.92
CA SER A 76 1.03 12.40 -4.55
C SER A 76 0.11 13.51 -4.04
N VAL A 77 -1.07 13.11 -3.59
CA VAL A 77 -2.07 14.00 -2.96
C VAL A 77 -2.25 13.60 -1.51
N PHE A 78 -2.28 14.56 -0.60
CA PHE A 78 -2.51 14.29 0.82
C PHE A 78 -3.83 13.54 1.02
N GLY A 79 -3.76 12.33 1.61
CA GLY A 79 -4.93 11.47 1.80
C GLY A 79 -5.56 10.93 0.50
N GLY A 80 -5.05 11.34 -0.67
CA GLY A 80 -5.50 10.91 -2.00
C GLY A 80 -4.62 9.85 -2.66
N GLY A 81 -3.61 9.35 -1.95
CA GLY A 81 -2.71 8.30 -2.42
C GLY A 81 -1.78 8.74 -3.54
N LEU A 82 -1.39 7.78 -4.37
CA LEU A 82 -0.52 7.93 -5.53
C LEU A 82 -1.37 7.95 -6.80
N ASN A 83 -1.18 8.96 -7.65
CA ASN A 83 -1.96 9.15 -8.85
C ASN A 83 -1.06 9.17 -10.07
N LYS A 84 -1.30 8.26 -11.01
CA LYS A 84 -0.61 8.17 -12.30
C LYS A 84 -1.31 9.04 -13.31
N LEU A 85 -0.62 10.00 -13.93
CA LEU A 85 -1.16 10.76 -15.06
C LEU A 85 -1.25 9.85 -16.28
N VAL A 86 -2.46 9.43 -16.64
CA VAL A 86 -2.68 8.54 -17.79
C VAL A 86 -2.54 9.30 -19.10
N ARG A 87 -3.13 10.49 -19.17
CA ARG A 87 -3.07 11.39 -20.32
C ARG A 87 -3.56 12.78 -19.96
N TYR A 88 -3.18 13.76 -20.77
CA TYR A 88 -3.77 15.09 -20.78
C TYR A 88 -4.75 15.21 -21.96
N ASP A 89 -6.02 15.51 -21.66
CA ASP A 89 -7.05 15.76 -22.68
C ASP A 89 -6.93 17.21 -23.18
N LYS A 90 -6.35 17.38 -24.37
CA LYS A 90 -6.09 18.71 -24.94
C LYS A 90 -7.37 19.47 -25.30
N GLU A 91 -8.47 18.77 -25.59
CA GLU A 91 -9.76 19.41 -25.92
C GLU A 91 -10.46 19.95 -24.67
N LYS A 92 -10.47 19.17 -23.61
CA LYS A 92 -11.09 19.54 -22.32
C LYS A 92 -10.15 20.34 -21.43
N ARG A 93 -8.85 20.34 -21.74
CA ARG A 93 -7.78 20.90 -20.91
C ARG A 93 -7.76 20.29 -19.49
N GLU A 94 -7.92 18.97 -19.42
CA GLU A 94 -7.99 18.25 -18.15
C GLU A 94 -7.05 17.04 -18.14
N PRO A 95 -6.32 16.81 -17.05
CA PRO A 95 -5.55 15.60 -16.84
C PRO A 95 -6.47 14.45 -16.42
N ILE A 96 -6.17 13.24 -16.90
CA ILE A 96 -6.85 12.01 -16.52
C ILE A 96 -5.86 11.19 -15.70
N PHE A 97 -6.26 10.86 -14.47
CA PHE A 97 -5.45 10.08 -13.53
C PHE A 97 -6.01 8.69 -13.29
N LYS A 98 -5.10 7.76 -12.97
CA LYS A 98 -5.40 6.47 -12.34
C LYS A 98 -4.86 6.53 -10.92
N SER A 99 -5.74 6.36 -9.94
CA SER A 99 -5.42 6.50 -8.51
C SER A 99 -5.14 5.14 -7.87
N TYR A 100 -4.15 5.13 -6.99
CA TYR A 100 -3.75 3.99 -6.17
C TYR A 100 -3.74 4.40 -4.69
N GLY A 101 -4.20 3.52 -3.82
CA GLY A 101 -4.26 3.75 -2.38
C GLY A 101 -4.35 2.45 -1.59
N ILE A 102 -4.82 2.53 -0.36
CA ILE A 102 -4.98 1.37 0.53
C ILE A 102 -5.82 0.26 -0.12
N ARG A 103 -6.84 0.60 -0.91
CA ARG A 103 -7.69 -0.39 -1.60
C ARG A 103 -6.93 -1.21 -2.63
N GLU A 104 -5.90 -0.63 -3.28
CA GLU A 104 -5.03 -1.30 -4.25
C GLU A 104 -3.82 -1.95 -3.59
N GLY A 105 -3.68 -1.85 -2.27
CA GLY A 105 -2.66 -2.55 -1.50
C GLY A 105 -1.56 -1.68 -0.91
N MET A 106 -1.66 -0.34 -0.97
CA MET A 106 -0.77 0.55 -0.23
C MET A 106 -0.96 0.39 1.28
N ASN A 107 0.06 0.74 2.05
CA ASN A 107 -0.03 0.74 3.50
C ASN A 107 -0.70 2.00 4.07
N ASN A 108 -0.68 3.12 3.33
CA ASN A 108 -1.24 4.40 3.76
C ASN A 108 -1.47 5.30 2.54
N ASP A 109 -2.47 6.18 2.57
CA ASP A 109 -2.82 7.09 1.46
C ASP A 109 -2.06 8.44 1.50
N VAL A 110 -1.14 8.63 2.46
CA VAL A 110 -0.28 9.82 2.52
C VAL A 110 1.11 9.45 2.03
N VAL A 111 1.44 9.83 0.80
CA VAL A 111 2.75 9.60 0.17
C VAL A 111 3.59 10.86 0.29
N LYS A 112 4.77 10.77 0.94
CA LYS A 112 5.65 11.90 1.25
C LYS A 112 6.82 12.06 0.30
N SER A 113 7.35 10.97 -0.26
CA SER A 113 8.45 10.98 -1.22
C SER A 113 8.31 9.83 -2.19
N ILE A 114 8.82 10.00 -3.41
CA ILE A 114 8.82 8.98 -4.46
C ILE A 114 10.23 8.89 -5.04
N VAL A 115 10.70 7.67 -5.28
CA VAL A 115 11.97 7.40 -5.96
C VAL A 115 11.87 6.08 -6.73
N GLU A 116 12.46 6.01 -7.91
CA GLU A 116 12.50 4.80 -8.73
C GLU A 116 13.79 4.01 -8.48
N ASP A 117 13.70 2.69 -8.29
CA ASP A 117 14.87 1.83 -8.22
C ASP A 117 15.43 1.51 -9.61
N LYS A 118 16.56 0.80 -9.68
CA LYS A 118 17.19 0.42 -10.95
C LYS A 118 16.40 -0.60 -11.77
N ASN A 119 15.42 -1.27 -11.16
CA ASN A 119 14.55 -2.25 -11.80
C ASN A 119 13.23 -1.62 -12.29
N GLY A 120 13.08 -0.29 -12.12
CA GLY A 120 11.89 0.44 -12.53
C GLY A 120 10.72 0.34 -11.55
N ASN A 121 10.93 -0.18 -10.33
CA ASN A 121 9.89 -0.14 -9.31
C ASN A 121 9.89 1.22 -8.62
N LEU A 122 8.71 1.73 -8.28
CA LEU A 122 8.57 2.95 -7.51
C LEU A 122 8.56 2.64 -6.01
N TRP A 123 9.45 3.30 -5.30
CA TRP A 123 9.51 3.30 -3.85
C TRP A 123 8.98 4.61 -3.33
N PHE A 124 8.12 4.55 -2.36
CA PHE A 124 7.59 5.75 -1.73
C PHE A 124 7.44 5.61 -0.24
N THR A 125 7.67 6.74 0.41
CA THR A 125 7.51 6.88 1.85
C THR A 125 6.07 7.26 2.17
N THR A 126 5.56 6.71 3.25
CA THR A 126 4.24 7.03 3.79
C THR A 126 4.36 7.40 5.27
N GLU A 127 3.28 7.79 5.92
CA GLU A 127 3.29 8.05 7.36
C GLU A 127 3.63 6.84 8.22
N ILE A 128 3.40 5.64 7.73
CA ILE A 128 3.57 4.40 8.50
C ILE A 128 4.68 3.48 7.98
N GLY A 129 5.46 3.91 6.99
CA GLY A 129 6.57 3.12 6.46
C GLY A 129 6.83 3.32 4.98
N LEU A 130 7.38 2.29 4.35
CA LEU A 130 7.71 2.28 2.93
C LEU A 130 6.75 1.39 2.15
N SER A 131 6.48 1.78 0.91
CA SER A 131 5.81 0.93 -0.07
C SER A 131 6.63 0.88 -1.36
N CYS A 132 6.69 -0.29 -1.97
CA CYS A 132 7.26 -0.51 -3.29
C CYS A 132 6.15 -0.91 -4.24
N PHE A 133 6.07 -0.26 -5.38
CA PHE A 133 5.10 -0.52 -6.43
C PHE A 133 5.80 -1.07 -7.67
N ASN A 134 5.42 -2.26 -8.08
CA ASN A 134 5.88 -2.83 -9.33
C ASN A 134 4.98 -2.33 -10.47
N LYS A 135 5.55 -1.51 -11.37
CA LYS A 135 4.80 -0.89 -12.49
C LYS A 135 4.22 -1.90 -13.48
N ALA A 136 4.89 -3.05 -13.68
CA ALA A 136 4.48 -4.06 -14.65
C ALA A 136 3.30 -4.92 -14.16
N THR A 137 3.28 -5.26 -12.87
CA THR A 137 2.22 -6.09 -12.27
C THR A 137 1.16 -5.27 -11.55
N GLU A 138 1.40 -4.00 -11.35
CA GLU A 138 0.59 -3.07 -10.54
C GLU A 138 0.37 -3.56 -9.10
N GLN A 139 1.36 -4.27 -8.54
CA GLN A 139 1.28 -4.80 -7.19
C GLN A 139 2.13 -3.99 -6.22
N PHE A 140 1.61 -3.86 -5.01
CA PHE A 140 2.30 -3.21 -3.90
C PHE A 140 2.96 -4.21 -2.98
N ARG A 141 4.11 -3.81 -2.45
CA ARG A 141 4.78 -4.47 -1.34
C ARG A 141 5.11 -3.44 -0.28
N ASN A 142 4.64 -3.67 0.93
CA ASN A 142 4.79 -2.74 2.03
C ASN A 142 5.84 -3.21 3.01
N TYR A 143 6.59 -2.24 3.56
CA TYR A 143 7.66 -2.46 4.52
C TYR A 143 7.45 -1.56 5.72
N ASP A 144 7.63 -2.11 6.90
CA ASP A 144 7.47 -1.41 8.16
C ASP A 144 8.57 -1.80 9.16
N LYS A 145 8.40 -1.43 10.43
CA LYS A 145 9.33 -1.75 11.51
C LYS A 145 9.65 -3.24 11.67
N TYR A 146 8.77 -4.12 11.21
CA TYR A 146 8.96 -5.58 11.31
C TYR A 146 9.84 -6.13 10.18
N ASP A 147 10.14 -5.34 9.15
CA ASP A 147 11.12 -5.67 8.09
C ASP A 147 12.51 -5.15 8.41
N GLY A 148 12.74 -4.68 9.64
CA GLY A 148 14.01 -4.11 10.04
C GLY A 148 14.15 -2.62 9.73
N PHE A 149 13.12 -1.98 9.19
CA PHE A 149 13.10 -0.53 9.08
C PHE A 149 12.83 0.09 10.45
N LEU A 150 13.63 1.06 10.82
CA LEU A 150 13.46 1.79 12.07
C LEU A 150 12.09 2.49 12.06
N ASN A 151 11.47 2.57 13.24
CA ASN A 151 10.28 3.38 13.42
C ASN A 151 10.67 4.86 13.48
N VAL A 152 11.01 5.41 12.31
CA VAL A 152 11.47 6.80 12.14
C VAL A 152 10.45 7.58 11.34
N GLU A 153 10.34 8.86 11.63
CA GLU A 153 9.50 9.79 10.88
C GLU A 153 10.20 10.13 9.56
N LEU A 154 9.55 9.73 8.45
CA LEU A 154 10.06 9.94 7.09
C LEU A 154 9.69 11.35 6.62
N GLU A 155 10.66 12.06 6.03
CA GLU A 155 10.51 13.43 5.59
C GLU A 155 9.97 13.55 4.16
N GLU A 156 9.33 14.67 3.88
CA GLU A 156 8.76 14.97 2.58
C GLU A 156 9.84 15.31 1.54
N GLY A 157 9.65 14.90 0.29
CA GLY A 157 10.51 15.24 -0.83
C GLY A 157 11.97 14.78 -0.72
N SER A 158 12.28 13.93 0.27
CA SER A 158 13.65 13.58 0.64
C SER A 158 14.00 12.13 0.32
N ALA A 159 13.91 11.74 -0.95
CA ALA A 159 14.31 10.43 -1.42
C ALA A 159 15.17 10.55 -2.67
N LEU A 160 16.24 9.76 -2.76
CA LEU A 160 17.08 9.70 -3.94
C LEU A 160 17.62 8.28 -4.17
N ARG A 161 17.93 7.97 -5.41
CA ARG A 161 18.68 6.79 -5.82
C ARG A 161 20.12 7.17 -6.12
N THR A 162 21.05 6.48 -5.49
CA THR A 162 22.48 6.63 -5.78
C THR A 162 22.87 5.95 -7.09
N LEU A 163 24.04 6.27 -7.60
CA LEU A 163 24.57 5.61 -8.82
C LEU A 163 24.73 4.09 -8.65
N ASN A 164 24.97 3.63 -7.42
CA ASN A 164 25.08 2.21 -7.12
C ASN A 164 23.71 1.49 -7.04
N GLY A 165 22.61 2.24 -7.07
CA GLY A 165 21.26 1.73 -6.99
C GLY A 165 20.69 1.64 -5.57
N ASP A 166 21.46 2.06 -4.55
CA ASP A 166 20.95 2.17 -3.19
C ASP A 166 19.96 3.34 -3.09
N LEU A 167 18.92 3.17 -2.29
CA LEU A 167 17.96 4.23 -1.98
C LEU A 167 18.33 4.91 -0.67
N TRP A 168 18.29 6.22 -0.69
CA TRP A 168 18.53 7.08 0.44
C TRP A 168 17.29 7.91 0.72
N ILE A 169 16.82 7.90 1.94
CA ILE A 169 15.58 8.53 2.36
C ILE A 169 15.86 9.38 3.60
N GLY A 170 15.46 10.63 3.55
CA GLY A 170 15.56 11.54 4.69
C GLY A 170 14.56 11.19 5.78
N THR A 171 15.02 11.28 7.02
CA THR A 171 14.23 11.10 8.23
C THR A 171 14.53 12.20 9.23
N ARG A 172 13.68 12.43 10.21
CA ARG A 172 13.99 13.39 11.29
C ARG A 172 15.23 13.06 12.09
N GLN A 173 15.62 11.79 12.14
CA GLN A 173 16.78 11.33 12.92
C GLN A 173 18.05 11.15 12.11
N GLY A 174 17.98 11.34 10.78
CA GLY A 174 19.12 11.15 9.90
C GLY A 174 18.72 10.63 8.53
N ILE A 175 19.49 9.72 7.96
CA ILE A 175 19.24 9.16 6.64
C ILE A 175 19.05 7.65 6.75
N LEU A 176 17.95 7.14 6.25
CA LEU A 176 17.70 5.73 6.03
C LEU A 176 18.30 5.33 4.68
N THR A 177 19.14 4.29 4.66
CA THR A 177 19.75 3.78 3.43
C THR A 177 19.57 2.28 3.31
N PHE A 178 19.23 1.81 2.12
CA PHE A 178 19.14 0.38 1.83
C PHE A 178 19.31 0.08 0.33
N SER A 179 19.63 -1.16 0.02
CA SER A 179 19.71 -1.68 -1.34
C SER A 179 18.43 -2.47 -1.63
N PRO A 180 17.56 -2.04 -2.58
CA PRO A 180 16.35 -2.77 -2.94
C PRO A 180 16.57 -4.24 -3.29
N ASP A 181 17.67 -4.55 -3.98
CA ASP A 181 18.00 -5.91 -4.40
C ASP A 181 18.37 -6.85 -3.23
N LYS A 182 18.79 -6.26 -2.10
CA LYS A 182 19.17 -7.03 -0.89
C LYS A 182 18.01 -7.23 0.06
N LEU A 183 16.86 -6.61 -0.21
CA LEU A 183 15.67 -6.86 0.57
C LEU A 183 15.13 -8.24 0.20
N GLU A 184 15.46 -9.21 1.01
CA GLU A 184 14.99 -10.59 0.82
C GLU A 184 13.47 -10.61 0.80
N THR A 185 12.94 -11.19 -0.27
CA THR A 185 11.56 -11.64 -0.30
C THR A 185 11.47 -12.86 0.61
N LEU A 186 11.19 -12.65 1.88
CA LEU A 186 10.79 -13.73 2.76
C LEU A 186 9.43 -14.28 2.27
N HIS A 187 9.43 -14.94 1.11
CA HIS A 187 8.37 -15.84 0.70
C HIS A 187 8.49 -17.10 1.55
N THR A 188 8.16 -17.00 2.79
CA THR A 188 8.01 -18.16 3.62
C THR A 188 6.58 -18.66 3.43
N ASN A 189 6.45 -19.76 2.69
CA ASN A 189 5.23 -20.57 2.78
C ASN A 189 5.16 -21.09 4.22
N TYR A 190 4.30 -20.48 5.01
CA TYR A 190 4.09 -20.92 6.37
C TYR A 190 3.08 -22.08 6.37
N ASP A 191 3.46 -23.19 7.00
CA ASP A 191 2.55 -24.27 7.29
C ASP A 191 1.47 -23.77 8.25
N THR A 192 0.22 -23.81 7.82
CA THR A 192 -0.93 -23.56 8.69
C THR A 192 -1.36 -24.85 9.34
N ARG A 193 -1.47 -24.85 10.66
CA ARG A 193 -1.88 -26.01 11.44
C ARG A 193 -3.15 -25.72 12.21
N ILE A 194 -4.02 -26.71 12.31
CA ILE A 194 -5.14 -26.69 13.26
C ILE A 194 -4.54 -26.94 14.63
N VAL A 195 -4.76 -26.01 15.55
CA VAL A 195 -4.15 -26.04 16.89
C VAL A 195 -5.17 -26.38 17.98
N ASP A 196 -6.45 -26.12 17.72
CA ASP A 196 -7.54 -26.48 18.65
C ASP A 196 -8.84 -26.74 17.89
N PHE A 197 -9.70 -27.56 18.52
CA PHE A 197 -11.03 -27.87 18.05
C PHE A 197 -11.98 -27.94 19.24
N LYS A 198 -13.08 -27.20 19.18
CA LYS A 198 -14.10 -27.16 20.25
C LYS A 198 -15.44 -27.59 19.69
N VAL A 199 -16.17 -28.36 20.47
CA VAL A 199 -17.56 -28.72 20.18
C VAL A 199 -18.45 -28.19 21.29
N SER A 200 -19.49 -27.45 20.91
CA SER A 200 -20.41 -26.80 21.86
C SER A 200 -19.66 -26.01 22.94
N ASN A 201 -18.63 -25.26 22.53
CA ASN A 201 -17.77 -24.45 23.40
C ASN A 201 -16.92 -25.23 24.43
N ARG A 202 -16.80 -26.53 24.27
CA ARG A 202 -15.97 -27.37 25.12
C ARG A 202 -14.68 -27.74 24.41
N ASP A 203 -13.54 -27.45 25.06
CA ASP A 203 -12.21 -27.76 24.56
C ASP A 203 -11.97 -29.29 24.62
N LEU A 204 -11.72 -29.90 23.45
CA LEU A 204 -11.50 -31.36 23.36
C LEU A 204 -10.15 -31.80 23.94
N ARG A 205 -9.19 -30.90 24.13
CA ARG A 205 -7.89 -31.21 24.77
C ARG A 205 -8.02 -31.52 26.25
N SER A 206 -9.07 -31.05 26.90
CA SER A 206 -9.27 -31.24 28.33
C SER A 206 -9.86 -32.62 28.71
N PHE A 207 -10.23 -33.42 27.71
CA PHE A 207 -10.80 -34.75 27.94
C PHE A 207 -9.76 -35.85 27.81
N ARG A 208 -9.40 -36.50 28.92
CA ARG A 208 -8.52 -37.70 28.90
C ARG A 208 -9.13 -38.87 28.12
N GLU A 209 -10.44 -38.90 27.94
CA GLU A 209 -11.19 -39.87 27.14
C GLU A 209 -12.15 -39.09 26.22
N CYS A 210 -11.61 -38.50 25.13
CA CYS A 210 -12.44 -37.84 24.15
C CYS A 210 -12.86 -38.84 23.06
N PRO A 211 -14.15 -39.20 22.95
CA PRO A 211 -14.61 -40.15 21.93
C PRO A 211 -14.49 -39.61 20.50
N ILE A 212 -14.27 -38.30 20.34
CA ILE A 212 -14.22 -37.60 19.08
C ILE A 212 -12.77 -37.55 18.53
N LEU A 213 -11.76 -37.40 19.41
CA LEU A 213 -10.37 -37.36 19.04
C LEU A 213 -9.63 -38.61 19.50
N LYS A 214 -9.17 -39.41 18.55
CA LYS A 214 -8.31 -40.59 18.80
C LYS A 214 -6.84 -40.24 18.93
N GLU A 215 -6.45 -39.07 18.43
CA GLU A 215 -5.08 -38.53 18.43
C GLU A 215 -5.11 -37.02 18.63
N SER A 216 -3.94 -36.40 18.83
CA SER A 216 -3.87 -34.93 18.94
C SER A 216 -4.43 -34.27 17.68
N ILE A 217 -5.20 -33.20 17.85
CA ILE A 217 -5.80 -32.43 16.75
C ILE A 217 -4.79 -32.03 15.70
N THR A 218 -3.55 -31.76 16.09
CA THR A 218 -2.46 -31.36 15.19
C THR A 218 -2.08 -32.45 14.17
N TYR A 219 -2.38 -33.72 14.50
CA TYR A 219 -2.07 -34.87 13.66
C TYR A 219 -3.33 -35.57 13.14
N ALA A 220 -4.48 -35.24 13.65
CA ALA A 220 -5.76 -35.83 13.25
C ALA A 220 -6.05 -35.55 11.78
N LYS A 221 -6.33 -36.60 11.00
CA LYS A 221 -6.66 -36.50 9.57
C LYS A 221 -8.17 -36.33 9.35
N ALA A 222 -8.97 -36.72 10.30
CA ALA A 222 -10.43 -36.63 10.24
C ALA A 222 -11.01 -36.49 11.64
N ILE A 223 -12.10 -35.78 11.73
CA ILE A 223 -12.92 -35.65 12.93
C ILE A 223 -14.35 -36.01 12.53
N GLU A 224 -14.94 -36.97 13.23
CA GLU A 224 -16.34 -37.37 13.04
C GLU A 224 -17.21 -36.73 14.12
N LEU A 225 -18.21 -35.97 13.70
CA LEU A 225 -19.18 -35.32 14.56
C LEU A 225 -20.54 -35.99 14.41
N ASN A 226 -21.23 -36.17 15.53
CA ASN A 226 -22.63 -36.60 15.53
C ASN A 226 -23.54 -35.42 15.11
N TYR A 227 -24.73 -35.71 14.63
CA TYR A 227 -25.69 -34.69 14.15
C TYR A 227 -26.06 -33.63 15.21
N ASN A 228 -25.95 -33.95 16.49
CA ASN A 228 -26.21 -33.05 17.62
C ASN A 228 -24.95 -32.23 18.01
N GLN A 229 -23.86 -32.36 17.30
CA GLN A 229 -22.59 -31.67 17.49
C GLN A 229 -22.32 -30.65 16.35
N SER A 230 -23.37 -30.00 15.86
CA SER A 230 -23.29 -29.07 14.73
C SER A 230 -22.53 -27.80 15.07
N MET A 231 -22.52 -27.39 16.35
CA MET A 231 -21.77 -26.18 16.76
C MET A 231 -20.32 -26.56 17.08
N PHE A 232 -19.39 -26.13 16.22
CA PHE A 232 -17.98 -26.38 16.44
C PHE A 232 -17.12 -25.16 16.05
N THR A 233 -15.94 -25.12 16.63
CA THR A 233 -14.96 -24.06 16.42
C THR A 233 -13.60 -24.66 16.13
N ILE A 234 -12.96 -24.16 15.08
CA ILE A 234 -11.61 -24.54 14.67
C ILE A 234 -10.68 -23.39 14.96
N GLU A 235 -9.61 -23.63 15.70
CA GLU A 235 -8.52 -22.68 15.86
C GLU A 235 -7.32 -23.14 15.02
N PHE A 236 -6.78 -22.24 14.22
CA PHE A 236 -5.65 -22.51 13.35
C PHE A 236 -4.56 -21.46 13.54
N ALA A 237 -3.32 -21.84 13.29
CA ALA A 237 -2.18 -20.94 13.37
C ALA A 237 -1.19 -21.22 12.25
N ALA A 238 -0.69 -20.17 11.63
CA ALA A 238 0.50 -20.25 10.79
C ALA A 238 1.73 -20.33 11.70
N LEU A 239 2.62 -21.28 11.42
CA LEU A 239 3.88 -21.46 12.16
C LEU A 239 4.91 -20.41 11.71
N ASN A 240 4.53 -19.15 11.87
CA ASN A 240 5.39 -18.00 11.62
C ASN A 240 5.88 -17.42 12.94
N PHE A 241 7.12 -17.71 13.29
CA PHE A 241 7.75 -17.18 14.52
C PHE A 241 8.39 -15.80 14.30
N TYR A 242 8.56 -15.40 13.04
CA TYR A 242 9.28 -14.17 12.70
C TYR A 242 8.37 -12.94 12.62
N ASN A 243 7.13 -13.10 12.13
CA ASN A 243 6.28 -11.94 11.83
C ASN A 243 4.78 -12.23 11.99
N GLN A 244 4.37 -12.65 13.20
CA GLN A 244 2.97 -13.01 13.50
C GLN A 244 1.98 -11.88 13.20
N ASN A 245 2.41 -10.61 13.31
CA ASN A 245 1.57 -9.44 13.08
C ASN A 245 1.23 -9.19 11.60
N ARG A 246 1.93 -9.85 10.67
CA ARG A 246 1.68 -9.75 9.22
C ARG A 246 0.83 -10.87 8.65
N VAL A 247 0.61 -11.92 9.43
CA VAL A 247 -0.21 -13.04 8.99
C VAL A 247 -1.68 -12.62 9.03
N SER A 248 -2.34 -12.71 7.90
CA SER A 248 -3.79 -12.64 7.79
C SER A 248 -4.33 -13.97 7.30
N TYR A 249 -5.51 -14.33 7.79
CA TYR A 249 -6.13 -15.62 7.55
C TYR A 249 -7.38 -15.48 6.71
N ARG A 250 -7.63 -16.50 5.92
CA ARG A 250 -8.91 -16.77 5.29
C ARG A 250 -9.20 -18.26 5.42
N TYR A 251 -10.45 -18.62 5.49
CA TYR A 251 -10.86 -20.02 5.56
C TYR A 251 -12.09 -20.28 4.70
N ILE A 252 -12.30 -21.53 4.35
CA ILE A 252 -13.49 -22.04 3.67
C ILE A 252 -13.71 -23.49 4.11
N LEU A 253 -14.94 -23.84 4.41
CA LEU A 253 -15.35 -25.22 4.63
C LEU A 253 -15.83 -25.81 3.29
N GLU A 254 -14.92 -26.52 2.63
CA GLU A 254 -15.20 -27.12 1.32
C GLU A 254 -16.38 -28.10 1.40
N GLY A 255 -17.26 -28.03 0.43
CA GLY A 255 -18.48 -28.82 0.39
C GLY A 255 -19.69 -28.19 1.13
N TYR A 256 -19.45 -27.19 1.96
CA TYR A 256 -20.50 -26.44 2.66
C TYR A 256 -20.57 -24.98 2.21
N GLU A 257 -19.42 -24.32 2.08
CA GLU A 257 -19.29 -22.91 1.69
C GLU A 257 -18.83 -22.79 0.23
N LYS A 258 -19.22 -21.67 -0.43
CA LYS A 258 -18.84 -21.37 -1.82
C LYS A 258 -17.77 -20.28 -1.92
N GLU A 259 -17.61 -19.48 -0.88
CA GLU A 259 -16.73 -18.32 -0.86
C GLU A 259 -15.76 -18.35 0.33
N TRP A 260 -14.62 -17.72 0.15
CA TRP A 260 -13.64 -17.58 1.21
C TRP A 260 -14.06 -16.53 2.22
N HIS A 261 -14.01 -16.87 3.50
CA HIS A 261 -14.17 -15.94 4.61
C HIS A 261 -12.84 -15.30 4.98
N TYR A 262 -12.72 -13.99 4.77
CA TYR A 262 -11.56 -13.24 5.20
C TYR A 262 -11.66 -12.92 6.68
N ASN A 263 -10.71 -13.42 7.46
CA ASN A 263 -10.75 -13.38 8.93
C ASN A 263 -9.72 -12.40 9.53
N GLY A 264 -8.95 -11.70 8.68
CA GLY A 264 -7.89 -10.80 9.12
C GLY A 264 -6.87 -11.52 10.01
N LYS A 265 -6.65 -11.01 11.20
CA LYS A 265 -5.71 -11.60 12.18
C LYS A 265 -6.37 -12.65 13.10
N ASN A 266 -7.67 -12.81 13.01
CA ASN A 266 -8.39 -13.79 13.80
C ASN A 266 -8.06 -15.20 13.33
N ARG A 267 -7.80 -16.10 14.28
CA ARG A 267 -7.38 -17.50 14.06
C ARG A 267 -8.50 -18.52 14.26
N ILE A 268 -9.75 -18.05 14.34
CA ILE A 268 -10.88 -18.87 14.75
C ILE A 268 -11.92 -18.88 13.64
N ALA A 269 -12.34 -20.07 13.23
CA ALA A 269 -13.52 -20.30 12.39
C ALA A 269 -14.59 -20.99 13.24
N SER A 270 -15.80 -20.43 13.29
CA SER A 270 -16.92 -20.99 14.07
C SER A 270 -18.08 -21.33 13.14
N TYR A 271 -18.65 -22.50 13.34
CA TYR A 271 -19.80 -23.04 12.61
C TYR A 271 -20.91 -23.43 13.57
N THR A 272 -22.15 -23.24 13.11
CA THR A 272 -23.37 -23.51 13.90
C THR A 272 -24.40 -24.30 13.10
#